data_0c643dd2d54175c2f902317a11d290d7
#
_entry.id   0c643dd2d54175c2f902317a11d290d7
#
_cell.length_a   1.000
_cell.length_b   1.000
_cell.length_c   1.000
_cell.angle_alpha   90.00
_cell.angle_beta   90.00
_cell.angle_gamma   90.00
#
_symmetry.space_group_name_H-M   'P 1'
#
loop_
_entity.id
_entity.type
_entity.pdbx_description
1 polymer ?
#
loop_
_entity_poly.entity_id
_entity_poly.type
_entity_poly.pdbx_seq_one_letter_code
_entity_poly.pdbx_strand_id
1 'polypeptide(L)'
;MTGEIDLRFGKRYAEPLKRLGYRRHPQGMGWVRPLKKAWFPRFHLYAEVDWTARLVRLDLHLDREREHPDARRPTASADSPEVAAELSRILEIFPTPA
;
A
#
# COMPACT_ATOMS: atom_id res chain seq x y z
N MET A 1 7.26 1.75 4.14
CA MET A 1 7.39 3.16 3.68
C MET A 1 6.03 3.82 3.70
N THR A 2 5.94 5.00 4.20
CA THR A 2 4.67 5.67 4.43
C THR A 2 4.50 6.89 3.52
N GLY A 3 3.25 7.21 3.21
CA GLY A 3 2.87 8.41 2.49
C GLY A 3 1.49 8.86 2.94
N GLU A 4 1.07 10.03 2.50
CA GLU A 4 -0.20 10.61 2.92
C GLU A 4 -0.96 11.17 1.72
N ILE A 5 -2.26 10.97 1.69
CA ILE A 5 -3.16 11.54 0.69
C ILE A 5 -4.28 12.31 1.37
N ASP A 6 -4.87 13.27 0.67
CA ASP A 6 -5.99 14.06 1.18
C ASP A 6 -7.20 13.17 1.42
N LEU A 7 -7.88 13.33 2.55
CA LEU A 7 -9.06 12.54 2.91
C LEU A 7 -10.19 12.67 1.88
N ARG A 8 -10.33 13.82 1.24
CA ARG A 8 -11.36 14.03 0.22
C ARG A 8 -11.24 13.04 -0.93
N PHE A 9 -10.00 12.67 -1.26
CA PHE A 9 -9.70 11.69 -2.29
C PHE A 9 -9.63 10.28 -1.73
N GLY A 10 -9.32 10.16 -0.43
CA GLY A 10 -9.21 8.88 0.25
C GLY A 10 -10.51 8.10 0.30
N LYS A 11 -11.66 8.76 0.27
CA LYS A 11 -12.96 8.08 0.22
C LYS A 11 -13.16 7.26 -1.04
N ARG A 12 -12.40 7.55 -2.11
CA ARG A 12 -12.49 6.86 -3.39
C ARG A 12 -11.18 6.20 -3.78
N TYR A 13 -10.33 5.92 -2.82
CA TYR A 13 -9.00 5.35 -3.10
C TYR A 13 -9.06 3.95 -3.74
N ALA A 14 -10.16 3.25 -3.57
CA ALA A 14 -10.30 1.90 -4.11
C ALA A 14 -10.22 1.86 -5.65
N GLU A 15 -10.90 2.77 -6.32
CA GLU A 15 -10.92 2.78 -7.79
C GLU A 15 -9.55 3.04 -8.42
N PRO A 16 -8.81 4.10 -8.01
CA PRO A 16 -7.46 4.30 -8.51
C PRO A 16 -6.52 3.14 -8.20
N LEU A 17 -6.63 2.53 -7.01
CA LEU A 17 -5.80 1.38 -6.66
C LEU A 17 -6.08 0.19 -7.57
N LYS A 18 -7.34 -0.09 -7.88
CA LYS A 18 -7.69 -1.16 -8.81
C LYS A 18 -7.09 -0.92 -10.20
N ARG A 19 -7.10 0.33 -10.67
CA ARG A 19 -6.48 0.70 -11.96
C ARG A 19 -4.98 0.48 -11.97
N LEU A 20 -4.33 0.62 -10.82
CA LEU A 20 -2.90 0.35 -10.65
C LEU A 20 -2.57 -1.14 -10.55
N GLY A 21 -3.59 -1.99 -10.46
CA GLY A 21 -3.40 -3.43 -10.36
C GLY A 21 -3.55 -3.98 -8.95
N TYR A 22 -3.94 -3.14 -7.99
CA TYR A 22 -4.18 -3.59 -6.61
C TYR A 22 -5.54 -4.23 -6.48
N ARG A 23 -5.62 -5.19 -5.57
CA ARG A 23 -6.88 -5.83 -5.17
C ARG A 23 -6.88 -6.03 -3.66
N ARG A 24 -8.08 -6.13 -3.09
CA ARG A 24 -8.22 -6.36 -1.66
C ARG A 24 -7.59 -7.69 -1.26
N HIS A 25 -6.87 -7.65 -0.14
CA HIS A 25 -6.36 -8.88 0.45
C HIS A 25 -7.56 -9.74 0.90
N PRO A 26 -7.54 -11.08 0.62
CA PRO A 26 -8.69 -11.94 0.96
C PRO A 26 -9.08 -11.92 2.43
N GLN A 27 -8.13 -11.66 3.31
CA GLN A 27 -8.37 -11.60 4.76
C GLN A 27 -8.63 -10.19 5.27
N GLY A 28 -8.88 -9.24 4.36
CA GLY A 28 -9.15 -7.86 4.74
C GLY A 28 -7.94 -7.06 5.19
N MET A 29 -6.73 -7.55 4.94
CA MET A 29 -5.47 -6.93 5.36
C MET A 29 -4.92 -5.98 4.28
N GLY A 30 -5.68 -4.95 3.94
CA GLY A 30 -5.24 -3.93 2.99
C GLY A 30 -5.35 -4.35 1.53
N TRP A 31 -4.42 -3.89 0.71
CA TRP A 31 -4.42 -4.07 -0.74
C TRP A 31 -3.13 -4.72 -1.19
N VAL A 32 -3.19 -5.57 -2.22
CA VAL A 32 -2.01 -6.27 -2.72
C VAL A 32 -1.92 -6.18 -4.24
N ARG A 33 -0.69 -6.08 -4.75
CA ARG A 33 -0.39 -6.16 -6.18
C ARG A 33 0.75 -7.17 -6.39
N PRO A 34 0.45 -8.41 -6.81
CA PRO A 34 1.48 -9.38 -7.13
C PRO A 34 2.36 -8.90 -8.28
N LEU A 35 3.66 -9.15 -8.19
CA LEU A 35 4.62 -8.75 -9.22
C LEU A 35 4.76 -9.80 -10.33
N LYS A 36 4.32 -11.03 -10.05
CA LYS A 36 4.39 -12.15 -10.98
C LYS A 36 3.06 -12.89 -10.96
N LYS A 37 2.92 -13.93 -11.77
CA LYS A 37 1.72 -14.77 -11.76
C LYS A 37 1.49 -15.44 -10.41
N ALA A 38 2.57 -15.68 -9.64
CA ALA A 38 2.48 -16.21 -8.28
C ALA A 38 1.99 -15.14 -7.31
N TRP A 39 1.48 -15.58 -6.16
CA TRP A 39 0.99 -14.68 -5.11
C TRP A 39 2.10 -13.84 -4.48
N PHE A 40 3.31 -14.36 -4.43
CA PHE A 40 4.51 -13.69 -3.93
C PHE A 40 5.59 -13.66 -5.01
N PRO A 41 6.46 -12.65 -5.03
CA PRO A 41 6.41 -11.42 -4.22
C PRO A 41 5.26 -10.51 -4.61
N ARG A 42 4.84 -9.66 -3.67
CA ARG A 42 3.74 -8.72 -3.90
C ARG A 42 3.95 -7.44 -3.13
N PHE A 43 3.50 -6.32 -3.68
CA PHE A 43 3.36 -5.10 -2.89
C PHE A 43 2.13 -5.22 -2.00
N HIS A 44 2.27 -4.77 -0.76
CA HIS A 44 1.21 -4.80 0.23
C HIS A 44 1.02 -3.38 0.76
N LEU A 45 -0.17 -2.84 0.55
CA LEU A 45 -0.51 -1.47 0.91
C LEU A 45 -1.58 -1.47 1.99
N TYR A 46 -1.28 -0.81 3.11
CA TYR A 46 -2.26 -0.53 4.16
C TYR A 46 -2.69 0.92 4.05
N ALA A 47 -3.97 1.16 4.29
CA ALA A 47 -4.52 2.51 4.32
C ALA A 47 -5.24 2.73 5.65
N GLU A 48 -4.90 3.80 6.34
CA GLU A 48 -5.51 4.18 7.60
C GLU A 48 -6.01 5.61 7.51
N VAL A 49 -7.28 5.84 7.86
CA VAL A 49 -7.88 7.15 7.83
C VAL A 49 -7.63 7.87 9.15
N ASP A 50 -7.05 9.07 9.05
CA ASP A 50 -6.90 9.98 10.19
C ASP A 50 -7.91 11.10 10.03
N TRP A 51 -9.01 11.02 10.77
CA TRP A 51 -10.09 11.99 10.68
C TRP A 51 -9.71 13.35 11.24
N THR A 52 -8.83 13.37 12.23
CA THR A 52 -8.39 14.62 12.86
C THR A 52 -7.50 15.42 11.92
N ALA A 53 -6.54 14.76 11.30
CA ALA A 53 -5.63 15.38 10.33
C ALA A 53 -6.25 15.52 8.94
N ARG A 54 -7.39 14.89 8.70
CA ARG A 54 -8.09 14.85 7.40
C ARG A 54 -7.23 14.32 6.28
N LEU A 55 -6.56 13.20 6.56
CA LEU A 55 -5.73 12.53 5.59
C LEU A 55 -5.87 11.02 5.70
N VAL A 56 -5.40 10.32 4.68
CA VAL A 56 -5.26 8.87 4.70
C VAL A 56 -3.78 8.57 4.68
N ARG A 57 -3.31 7.82 5.69
CA ARG A 57 -1.93 7.34 5.73
C ARG A 57 -1.83 6.03 4.98
N LEU A 58 -0.86 5.98 4.08
CA LEU A 58 -0.54 4.78 3.32
C LEU A 58 0.75 4.20 3.86
N ASP A 59 0.79 2.90 4.03
CA ASP A 59 1.99 2.18 4.42
C ASP A 59 2.22 1.05 3.41
N LEU A 60 3.32 1.14 2.67
CA LEU A 60 3.64 0.21 1.59
C LEU A 60 4.88 -0.59 1.95
N HIS A 61 4.80 -1.89 1.74
CA HIS A 61 5.96 -2.78 1.85
C HIS A 61 5.90 -3.88 0.79
N LEU A 62 6.99 -4.59 0.64
CA LEU A 62 7.10 -5.69 -0.30
C LEU A 62 7.13 -7.00 0.48
N ASP A 63 6.11 -7.83 0.28
CA ASP A 63 6.07 -9.20 0.82
C ASP A 63 6.79 -10.11 -0.18
N ARG A 64 7.95 -10.62 0.20
CA ARG A 64 8.74 -11.50 -0.66
C ARG A 64 8.36 -12.96 -0.51
N GLU A 65 7.91 -13.35 0.67
CA GLU A 65 7.58 -14.71 1.02
C GLU A 65 6.30 -14.77 1.81
N ARG A 66 5.72 -15.96 1.89
CA ARG A 66 4.58 -16.22 2.72
C ARG A 66 4.89 -15.81 4.17
N GLU A 67 3.96 -15.09 4.79
CA GLU A 67 4.13 -14.70 6.18
C GLU A 67 4.24 -15.93 7.08
N HIS A 68 5.33 -15.99 7.84
CA HIS A 68 5.45 -16.95 8.90
C HIS A 68 4.66 -16.47 10.12
N PRO A 69 3.99 -17.38 10.86
CA PRO A 69 3.30 -16.99 12.09
C PRO A 69 4.20 -16.28 13.10
N ASP A 70 5.50 -16.56 13.03
CA ASP A 70 6.51 -15.97 13.91
C ASP A 70 7.17 -14.72 13.32
N ALA A 71 6.78 -14.28 12.15
CA ALA A 71 7.34 -13.10 11.52
C ALA A 71 6.82 -11.85 12.25
N ARG A 72 7.57 -11.40 13.22
CA ARG A 72 7.27 -10.20 14.02
C ARG A 72 7.82 -8.93 13.40
N ARG A 73 8.49 -9.03 12.26
CA ARG A 73 9.15 -7.90 11.63
C ARG A 73 8.54 -7.64 10.28
N PRO A 74 8.35 -6.34 9.93
CA PRO A 74 8.14 -6.02 8.52
C PRO A 74 9.32 -6.60 7.75
N THR A 75 9.05 -7.05 6.54
CA THR A 75 10.11 -7.60 5.70
C THR A 75 11.22 -6.57 5.54
N ALA A 76 12.46 -7.02 5.43
CA ALA A 76 13.63 -6.17 5.32
C ALA A 76 13.61 -5.23 4.11
N SER A 77 12.61 -5.35 3.25
CA SER A 77 12.44 -4.57 2.03
C SER A 77 11.48 -3.38 2.20
N ALA A 78 11.08 -3.03 3.43
CA ALA A 78 10.12 -1.95 3.68
C ALA A 78 10.56 -0.60 3.09
N ASP A 79 11.86 -0.34 3.01
CA ASP A 79 12.42 0.91 2.52
C ASP A 79 13.31 0.71 1.28
N SER A 80 13.07 -0.36 0.52
CA SER A 80 13.84 -0.62 -0.70
C SER A 80 13.55 0.41 -1.79
N PRO A 81 14.46 0.61 -2.78
CA PRO A 81 14.19 1.47 -3.93
C PRO A 81 12.94 1.07 -4.70
N GLU A 82 12.63 -0.21 -4.77
CA GLU A 82 11.43 -0.72 -5.44
C GLU A 82 10.16 -0.25 -4.73
N VAL A 83 10.14 -0.28 -3.39
CA VAL A 83 9.03 0.20 -2.60
C VAL A 83 8.90 1.72 -2.75
N ALA A 84 10.00 2.45 -2.71
CA ALA A 84 9.99 3.90 -2.89
C ALA A 84 9.41 4.30 -4.25
N ALA A 85 9.82 3.63 -5.32
CA ALA A 85 9.33 3.90 -6.66
C ALA A 85 7.84 3.58 -6.77
N GLU A 86 7.39 2.48 -6.18
CA GLU A 86 5.98 2.11 -6.20
C GLU A 86 5.13 3.08 -5.39
N LEU A 87 5.59 3.51 -4.23
CA LEU A 87 4.87 4.50 -3.44
C LEU A 87 4.73 5.82 -4.18
N SER A 88 5.79 6.27 -4.85
CA SER A 88 5.74 7.47 -5.70
C SER A 88 4.71 7.32 -6.81
N ARG A 89 4.65 6.16 -7.45
CA ARG A 89 3.65 5.86 -8.49
C ARG A 89 2.23 5.95 -7.95
N ILE A 90 2.00 5.44 -6.75
CA ILE A 90 0.69 5.52 -6.10
C ILE A 90 0.34 6.98 -5.79
N LEU A 91 1.28 7.71 -5.18
CA LEU A 91 1.04 9.09 -4.75
C LEU A 91 0.83 10.06 -5.92
N GLU A 92 1.35 9.76 -7.11
CA GLU A 92 1.11 10.58 -8.29
C GLU A 92 -0.36 10.64 -8.71
N ILE A 93 -1.12 9.61 -8.37
CA ILE A 93 -2.54 9.52 -8.73
C ILE A 93 -3.42 10.27 -7.73
N PHE A 94 -2.95 10.37 -6.50
CA PHE A 94 -3.68 11.05 -5.43
C PHE A 94 -3.05 12.41 -5.17
N PRO A 95 -3.86 13.49 -5.12
CA PRO A 95 -3.33 14.78 -4.74
C PRO A 95 -2.75 14.74 -3.31
N THR A 96 -1.62 15.42 -3.14
CA THR A 96 -1.02 15.57 -1.82
C THR A 96 -1.90 16.45 -0.92
N PRO A 97 -1.90 16.22 0.40
CA PRO A 97 -2.58 17.10 1.32
C PRO A 97 -2.03 18.52 1.21
N ALA A 98 -2.92 19.48 1.22
CA ALA A 98 -2.53 20.88 1.18
C ALA A 98 -1.87 21.32 2.48
#